data_8695d6e5164294d7313263f05989a21b
#
_entry.id   8695d6e5164294d7313263f05989a21b
#
_cell.length_a   1.000
_cell.length_b   1.000
_cell.length_c   1.000
_cell.angle_alpha   90.00
_cell.angle_beta   90.00
_cell.angle_gamma   90.00
#
_symmetry.space_group_name_H-M   'P 1'
#
loop_
_entity.id
_entity.type
_entity.pdbx_description
1 polymer ?
#
loop_
_entity_poly.entity_id
_entity_poly.type
_entity_poly.pdbx_seq_one_letter_code
_entity_poly.pdbx_strand_id
1 'polypeptide(L)'
;IRRSDRFLYNLAPYIVILASVLAFACLPVNKGLEVLDFNVGVFFLMAASSIGVVGILLAGWSSNNKYSLIGAMRSGAQMISYELSIGLSILTIVVLTDTMQFSEIVARQADGWFIFKGHVPALVAFVIYLIAGNAEVNRGPFDLPEAESELTAGYHTEYSGMHFGLFYVAEFVNLFVVSGVAATIFLGGWMPLHIPGWEGFNAAMDYIPGFVWFFGKAFFVVWLLMWIKWTFPRLRIDQILTLEWKYLV
;
A
#
# COMPACT_ATOMS: atom_id res chain seq x y z
N ILE A 1 -15.36 24.31 13.25
CA ILE A 1 -16.04 23.25 14.05
C ILE A 1 -17.51 23.59 14.38
N ARG A 2 -17.91 24.85 14.49
CA ARG A 2 -19.34 25.21 14.78
C ARG A 2 -20.33 24.81 13.67
N ARG A 3 -19.88 24.56 12.44
CA ARG A 3 -20.71 24.20 11.26
C ARG A 3 -20.42 22.80 10.71
N SER A 4 -19.50 22.04 11.32
CA SER A 4 -19.18 20.67 10.91
C SER A 4 -20.17 19.67 11.50
N ASP A 5 -20.41 18.57 10.80
CA ASP A 5 -21.11 17.41 11.32
C ASP A 5 -20.20 16.66 12.30
N ARG A 6 -20.43 16.87 13.61
CA ARG A 6 -19.57 16.37 14.68
C ARG A 6 -19.45 14.84 14.69
N PHE A 7 -20.52 14.13 14.31
CA PHE A 7 -20.49 12.67 14.32
C PHE A 7 -19.57 12.14 13.20
N LEU A 8 -19.77 12.59 11.97
CA LEU A 8 -18.95 12.17 10.84
C LEU A 8 -17.51 12.66 10.97
N TYR A 9 -17.31 13.87 11.49
CA TYR A 9 -15.98 14.43 11.74
C TYR A 9 -15.15 13.58 12.70
N ASN A 10 -15.75 13.11 13.80
CA ASN A 10 -15.06 12.24 14.74
C ASN A 10 -14.89 10.82 14.22
N LEU A 11 -15.83 10.30 13.42
CA LEU A 11 -15.82 8.93 12.91
C LEU A 11 -14.76 8.72 11.81
N ALA A 12 -14.52 9.72 10.96
CA ALA A 12 -13.64 9.61 9.80
C ALA A 12 -12.22 9.09 10.11
N PRO A 13 -11.45 9.65 11.08
CA PRO A 13 -10.12 9.15 11.38
C PRO A 13 -10.11 7.71 11.92
N TYR A 14 -11.17 7.29 12.62
CA TYR A 14 -11.28 5.90 13.10
C TYR A 14 -11.54 4.92 11.95
N ILE A 15 -12.31 5.31 10.92
CA ILE A 15 -12.51 4.47 9.72
C ILE A 15 -11.18 4.28 9.00
N VAL A 16 -10.40 5.35 8.82
CA VAL A 16 -9.11 5.28 8.11
C VAL A 16 -8.12 4.36 8.84
N ILE A 17 -7.96 4.54 10.14
CA ILE A 17 -7.03 3.70 10.91
C ILE A 17 -7.52 2.24 11.01
N LEU A 18 -8.82 2.01 11.13
CA LEU A 18 -9.38 0.66 11.14
C LEU A 18 -9.09 -0.07 9.83
N ALA A 19 -9.29 0.59 8.69
CA ALA A 19 -8.98 0.06 7.37
C ALA A 19 -7.51 -0.34 7.26
N SER A 20 -6.60 0.55 7.70
CA SER A 20 -5.15 0.30 7.69
C SER A 20 -4.74 -0.88 8.58
N VAL A 21 -5.32 -0.97 9.78
CA VAL A 21 -5.04 -2.08 10.72
C VAL A 21 -5.58 -3.41 10.18
N LEU A 22 -6.77 -3.42 9.56
CA LEU A 22 -7.34 -4.61 8.93
C LEU A 22 -6.46 -5.10 7.77
N ALA A 23 -5.98 -4.19 6.93
CA ALA A 23 -5.06 -4.51 5.86
C ALA A 23 -3.72 -5.05 6.38
N PHE A 24 -3.18 -4.45 7.46
CA PHE A 24 -1.96 -4.93 8.12
C PHE A 24 -2.13 -6.35 8.70
N ALA A 25 -3.29 -6.67 9.29
CA ALA A 25 -3.57 -7.97 9.88
C ALA A 25 -3.57 -9.13 8.87
N CYS A 26 -3.72 -8.84 7.56
CA CYS A 26 -3.67 -9.84 6.49
C CYS A 26 -2.24 -10.22 6.08
N LEU A 27 -1.22 -9.46 6.51
CA LEU A 27 0.15 -9.74 6.12
C LEU A 27 0.72 -10.95 6.89
N PRO A 28 1.16 -11.99 6.19
CA PRO A 28 1.82 -13.12 6.82
C PRO A 28 3.29 -12.76 7.12
N VAL A 29 3.63 -12.63 8.36
CA VAL A 29 4.99 -12.24 8.81
C VAL A 29 5.94 -13.43 8.80
N ASN A 30 5.46 -14.60 9.18
CA ASN A 30 6.26 -15.83 9.22
C ASN A 30 5.34 -17.05 9.15
N LYS A 31 5.88 -18.21 8.83
CA LYS A 31 5.14 -19.49 8.85
C LYS A 31 4.58 -19.74 10.25
N GLY A 32 3.25 -19.75 10.38
CA GLY A 32 2.55 -19.92 11.65
C GLY A 32 2.45 -18.64 12.51
N LEU A 33 2.85 -17.49 11.99
CA LEU A 33 2.71 -16.18 12.64
C LEU A 33 1.89 -15.26 11.72
N GLU A 34 0.65 -15.68 11.54
CA GLU A 34 -0.36 -15.06 10.68
C GLU A 34 -1.56 -14.70 11.55
N VAL A 35 -2.03 -13.47 11.46
CA VAL A 35 -3.20 -13.03 12.23
C VAL A 35 -4.48 -13.45 11.53
N LEU A 36 -4.54 -13.24 10.21
CA LEU A 36 -5.67 -13.58 9.35
C LEU A 36 -5.15 -14.22 8.05
N ASP A 37 -5.25 -15.53 7.92
CA ASP A 37 -4.93 -16.24 6.68
C ASP A 37 -6.22 -16.79 6.05
N PHE A 38 -6.76 -16.03 5.11
CA PHE A 38 -7.97 -16.40 4.38
C PHE A 38 -7.63 -16.95 3.00
N ASN A 39 -8.43 -17.90 2.51
CA ASN A 39 -8.32 -18.40 1.13
C ASN A 39 -8.46 -17.28 0.08
N VAL A 40 -9.13 -16.18 0.44
CA VAL A 40 -9.33 -14.97 -0.38
C VAL A 40 -8.60 -13.76 0.22
N GLY A 41 -7.45 -13.97 0.86
CA GLY A 41 -6.71 -12.94 1.60
C GLY A 41 -6.37 -11.71 0.77
N VAL A 42 -5.94 -11.90 -0.48
CA VAL A 42 -5.66 -10.81 -1.43
C VAL A 42 -6.88 -9.94 -1.67
N PHE A 43 -8.04 -10.56 -1.92
CA PHE A 43 -9.29 -9.83 -2.15
C PHE A 43 -9.74 -9.06 -0.89
N PHE A 44 -9.59 -9.69 0.28
CA PHE A 44 -9.91 -9.04 1.56
C PHE A 44 -9.01 -7.81 1.81
N LEU A 45 -7.72 -7.90 1.50
CA LEU A 45 -6.80 -6.79 1.64
C LEU A 45 -7.21 -5.60 0.75
N MET A 46 -7.54 -5.85 -0.52
CA MET A 46 -8.02 -4.82 -1.44
C MET A 46 -9.33 -4.19 -0.95
N ALA A 47 -10.27 -4.99 -0.44
CA ALA A 47 -11.51 -4.48 0.13
C ALA A 47 -11.27 -3.64 1.40
N ALA A 48 -10.30 -4.00 2.23
CA ALA A 48 -9.96 -3.25 3.43
C ALA A 48 -9.32 -1.89 3.08
N SER A 49 -8.43 -1.83 2.07
CA SER A 49 -7.84 -0.56 1.62
C SER A 49 -8.90 0.40 1.07
N SER A 50 -9.86 -0.09 0.29
CA SER A 50 -10.97 0.71 -0.26
C SER A 50 -11.82 1.40 0.83
N ILE A 51 -11.99 0.79 2.01
CA ILE A 51 -12.69 1.42 3.15
C ILE A 51 -11.96 2.69 3.61
N GLY A 52 -10.64 2.71 3.52
CA GLY A 52 -9.82 3.89 3.86
C GLY A 52 -10.17 5.12 3.02
N VAL A 53 -10.45 4.93 1.73
CA VAL A 53 -10.87 6.01 0.83
C VAL A 53 -12.17 6.66 1.29
N VAL A 54 -13.14 5.84 1.73
CA VAL A 54 -14.41 6.34 2.28
C VAL A 54 -14.16 7.21 3.51
N GLY A 55 -13.24 6.80 4.39
CA GLY A 55 -12.84 7.60 5.56
C GLY A 55 -12.28 8.97 5.22
N ILE A 56 -11.41 9.05 4.20
CA ILE A 56 -10.85 10.34 3.72
C ILE A 56 -11.94 11.23 3.11
N LEU A 57 -12.83 10.68 2.29
CA LEU A 57 -13.95 11.44 1.72
C LEU A 57 -14.89 11.99 2.81
N LEU A 58 -15.19 11.18 3.82
CA LEU A 58 -15.99 11.61 4.98
C LEU A 58 -15.28 12.72 5.77
N ALA A 59 -13.97 12.66 5.92
CA ALA A 59 -13.18 13.68 6.59
C ALA A 59 -13.31 15.05 5.90
N GLY A 60 -13.16 15.07 4.59
CA GLY A 60 -13.32 16.30 3.81
C GLY A 60 -14.74 16.84 3.81
N TRP A 61 -15.73 15.95 3.66
CA TRP A 61 -17.14 16.32 3.67
C TRP A 61 -17.59 16.92 5.01
N SER A 62 -17.26 16.23 6.12
CA SER A 62 -17.68 16.62 7.46
C SER A 62 -17.06 17.91 7.94
N SER A 63 -15.89 18.31 7.42
CA SER A 63 -15.18 19.54 7.80
C SER A 63 -15.90 20.82 7.38
N ASN A 64 -16.86 20.73 6.44
CA ASN A 64 -17.61 21.87 5.89
C ASN A 64 -16.72 23.06 5.44
N ASN A 65 -15.54 22.72 4.92
CA ASN A 65 -14.57 23.64 4.36
C ASN A 65 -14.33 23.29 2.89
N LYS A 66 -14.43 24.30 2.00
CA LYS A 66 -14.25 24.08 0.55
C LYS A 66 -12.86 23.50 0.19
N TYR A 67 -11.80 23.92 0.88
CA TYR A 67 -10.46 23.42 0.63
C TYR A 67 -10.29 21.97 1.07
N SER A 68 -10.85 21.63 2.24
CA SER A 68 -10.87 20.26 2.76
C SER A 68 -11.67 19.34 1.84
N LEU A 69 -12.82 19.77 1.34
CA LEU A 69 -13.64 18.98 0.41
C LEU A 69 -12.91 18.75 -0.92
N ILE A 70 -12.30 19.78 -1.50
CA ILE A 70 -11.52 19.64 -2.75
C ILE A 70 -10.32 18.71 -2.54
N GLY A 71 -9.61 18.82 -1.41
CA GLY A 71 -8.51 17.94 -1.05
C GLY A 71 -8.94 16.47 -0.96
N ALA A 72 -10.05 16.20 -0.27
CA ALA A 72 -10.61 14.85 -0.15
C ALA A 72 -11.05 14.27 -1.49
N MET A 73 -11.69 15.07 -2.35
CA MET A 73 -12.09 14.62 -3.69
C MET A 73 -10.89 14.31 -4.58
N ARG A 74 -9.82 15.10 -4.52
CA ARG A 74 -8.57 14.83 -5.24
C ARG A 74 -7.91 13.54 -4.75
N SER A 75 -7.84 13.34 -3.42
CA SER A 75 -7.31 12.13 -2.80
C SER A 75 -8.13 10.90 -3.20
N GLY A 76 -9.45 10.98 -3.07
CA GLY A 76 -10.33 9.87 -3.44
C GLY A 76 -10.22 9.49 -4.92
N ALA A 77 -10.18 10.47 -5.82
CA ALA A 77 -10.00 10.22 -7.25
C ALA A 77 -8.65 9.54 -7.55
N GLN A 78 -7.57 9.98 -6.90
CA GLN A 78 -6.26 9.36 -7.02
C GLN A 78 -6.27 7.93 -6.52
N MET A 79 -6.68 7.70 -5.27
CA MET A 79 -6.66 6.36 -4.65
C MET A 79 -7.50 5.36 -5.42
N ILE A 80 -8.75 5.70 -5.80
CA ILE A 80 -9.63 4.82 -6.59
C ILE A 80 -9.00 4.46 -7.95
N SER A 81 -8.36 5.43 -8.62
CA SER A 81 -7.71 5.17 -9.90
C SER A 81 -6.53 4.21 -9.75
N TYR A 82 -5.62 4.45 -8.80
CA TYR A 82 -4.42 3.64 -8.62
C TYR A 82 -4.69 2.28 -7.98
N GLU A 83 -5.81 2.12 -7.26
CA GLU A 83 -6.27 0.82 -6.75
C GLU A 83 -6.52 -0.18 -7.89
N LEU A 84 -6.99 0.28 -9.05
CA LEU A 84 -7.15 -0.56 -10.24
C LEU A 84 -5.80 -1.13 -10.71
N SER A 85 -4.76 -0.30 -10.85
CA SER A 85 -3.44 -0.76 -11.28
C SER A 85 -2.77 -1.67 -10.26
N ILE A 86 -2.94 -1.41 -8.97
CA ILE A 86 -2.49 -2.30 -7.89
C ILE A 86 -3.18 -3.65 -8.02
N GLY A 87 -4.51 -3.65 -8.18
CA GLY A 87 -5.29 -4.86 -8.35
C GLY A 87 -4.86 -5.69 -9.55
N LEU A 88 -4.64 -5.06 -10.71
CA LEU A 88 -4.16 -5.74 -11.91
C LEU A 88 -2.74 -6.32 -11.74
N SER A 89 -1.84 -5.59 -11.10
CA SER A 89 -0.48 -6.07 -10.83
C SER A 89 -0.47 -7.27 -9.88
N ILE A 90 -1.27 -7.25 -8.83
CA ILE A 90 -1.44 -8.39 -7.92
C ILE A 90 -2.12 -9.56 -8.62
N LEU A 91 -3.15 -9.30 -9.45
CA LEU A 91 -3.84 -10.33 -10.21
C LEU A 91 -2.90 -11.09 -11.15
N THR A 92 -1.88 -10.44 -11.71
CA THR A 92 -0.86 -11.11 -12.51
C THR A 92 -0.17 -12.22 -11.73
N ILE A 93 0.15 -12.01 -10.46
CA ILE A 93 0.77 -13.05 -9.61
C ILE A 93 -0.26 -14.09 -9.17
N VAL A 94 -1.50 -13.69 -8.88
CA VAL A 94 -2.59 -14.64 -8.56
C VAL A 94 -2.82 -15.60 -9.71
N VAL A 95 -2.80 -15.13 -10.97
CA VAL A 95 -2.92 -16.00 -12.15
C VAL A 95 -1.72 -16.95 -12.30
N LEU A 96 -0.51 -16.52 -11.93
CA LEU A 96 0.68 -17.38 -11.94
C LEU A 96 0.66 -18.44 -10.83
N THR A 97 -0.03 -18.15 -9.73
CA THR A 97 -0.05 -19.03 -8.54
C THR A 97 -1.34 -19.82 -8.37
N ASP A 98 -2.42 -19.51 -9.12
CA ASP A 98 -3.76 -20.08 -8.97
C ASP A 98 -4.31 -20.04 -7.54
N THR A 99 -3.89 -19.06 -6.72
CA THR A 99 -4.31 -18.92 -5.33
C THR A 99 -4.37 -17.45 -4.92
N MET A 100 -5.31 -17.11 -4.00
CA MET A 100 -5.43 -15.80 -3.40
C MET A 100 -4.98 -15.78 -1.92
N GLN A 101 -4.50 -16.90 -1.40
CA GLN A 101 -4.01 -17.03 -0.04
C GLN A 101 -2.55 -16.61 0.04
N PHE A 102 -2.22 -15.65 0.90
CA PHE A 102 -0.87 -15.11 1.00
C PHE A 102 0.17 -16.15 1.40
N SER A 103 -0.13 -17.02 2.36
CA SER A 103 0.77 -18.07 2.80
C SER A 103 1.13 -19.06 1.67
N GLU A 104 0.15 -19.40 0.84
CA GLU A 104 0.35 -20.29 -0.30
C GLU A 104 1.15 -19.59 -1.42
N ILE A 105 0.88 -18.31 -1.69
CA ILE A 105 1.66 -17.50 -2.65
C ILE A 105 3.14 -17.48 -2.25
N VAL A 106 3.45 -17.31 -0.96
CA VAL A 106 4.82 -17.37 -0.45
C VAL A 106 5.40 -18.79 -0.60
N ALA A 107 4.64 -19.82 -0.25
CA ALA A 107 5.10 -21.21 -0.39
C ALA A 107 5.50 -21.58 -1.82
N ARG A 108 4.81 -21.06 -2.84
CA ARG A 108 5.14 -21.26 -4.27
C ARG A 108 6.40 -20.53 -4.74
N GLN A 109 6.95 -19.65 -3.89
CA GLN A 109 8.22 -18.95 -4.14
C GLN A 109 9.45 -19.66 -3.53
N ALA A 110 9.27 -20.88 -3.01
CA ALA A 110 10.38 -21.66 -2.40
C ALA A 110 11.57 -21.86 -3.34
N ASP A 111 11.32 -22.02 -4.65
CA ASP A 111 12.38 -22.22 -5.67
C ASP A 111 12.94 -20.91 -6.25
N GLY A 112 12.54 -19.75 -5.72
CA GLY A 112 12.97 -18.44 -6.17
C GLY A 112 11.84 -17.40 -6.21
N TRP A 113 12.20 -16.15 -6.03
CA TRP A 113 11.25 -15.03 -5.99
C TRP A 113 10.60 -14.80 -7.35
N PHE A 114 9.33 -14.43 -7.36
CA PHE A 114 8.60 -14.17 -8.62
C PHE A 114 9.19 -13.05 -9.46
N ILE A 115 9.86 -12.08 -8.87
CA ILE A 115 10.54 -11.02 -9.62
C ILE A 115 11.58 -11.60 -10.60
N PHE A 116 12.18 -12.76 -10.30
CA PHE A 116 13.15 -13.43 -11.17
C PHE A 116 12.54 -14.62 -11.90
N LYS A 117 11.70 -15.42 -11.22
CA LYS A 117 11.09 -16.66 -11.74
C LYS A 117 9.86 -16.38 -12.61
N GLY A 118 9.11 -15.32 -12.33
CA GLY A 118 7.88 -14.94 -13.04
C GLY A 118 8.11 -14.28 -14.41
N HIS A 119 9.35 -14.32 -14.91
CA HIS A 119 9.74 -13.71 -16.17
C HIS A 119 9.39 -12.22 -16.29
N VAL A 120 9.29 -11.71 -17.53
CA VAL A 120 9.01 -10.30 -17.82
C VAL A 120 7.68 -9.81 -17.21
N PRO A 121 6.56 -10.57 -17.26
CA PRO A 121 5.28 -10.08 -16.72
C PRO A 121 5.32 -9.76 -15.21
N ALA A 122 5.98 -10.61 -14.40
CA ALA A 122 6.06 -10.38 -12.97
C ALA A 122 6.95 -9.18 -12.61
N LEU A 123 8.04 -8.96 -13.37
CA LEU A 123 8.89 -7.79 -13.19
C LEU A 123 8.17 -6.50 -13.57
N VAL A 124 7.42 -6.49 -14.68
CA VAL A 124 6.61 -5.34 -15.08
C VAL A 124 5.52 -5.07 -14.05
N ALA A 125 4.81 -6.12 -13.59
CA ALA A 125 3.79 -6.02 -12.54
C ALA A 125 4.39 -5.45 -11.23
N PHE A 126 5.60 -5.83 -10.85
CA PHE A 126 6.28 -5.29 -9.68
C PHE A 126 6.57 -3.79 -9.82
N VAL A 127 7.05 -3.33 -10.98
CA VAL A 127 7.30 -1.90 -11.22
C VAL A 127 6.00 -1.10 -11.19
N ILE A 128 4.93 -1.60 -11.85
CA ILE A 128 3.60 -0.99 -11.80
C ILE A 128 3.10 -0.91 -10.36
N TYR A 129 3.22 -2.02 -9.61
CA TYR A 129 2.84 -2.08 -8.20
C TYR A 129 3.56 -1.04 -7.35
N LEU A 130 4.88 -0.85 -7.52
CA LEU A 130 5.64 0.15 -6.77
C LEU A 130 5.19 1.58 -7.07
N ILE A 131 4.93 1.90 -8.34
CA ILE A 131 4.45 3.23 -8.74
C ILE A 131 3.05 3.47 -8.17
N ALA A 132 2.14 2.54 -8.38
CA ALA A 132 0.75 2.64 -7.94
C ALA A 132 0.62 2.62 -6.40
N GLY A 133 1.40 1.78 -5.72
CA GLY A 133 1.44 1.72 -4.25
C GLY A 133 1.98 3.00 -3.61
N ASN A 134 2.95 3.67 -4.24
CA ASN A 134 3.40 4.99 -3.79
C ASN A 134 2.29 6.05 -3.92
N ALA A 135 1.49 5.97 -4.99
CA ALA A 135 0.35 6.85 -5.20
C ALA A 135 -0.81 6.57 -4.23
N GLU A 136 -1.05 5.32 -3.84
CA GLU A 136 -2.06 4.93 -2.85
C GLU A 136 -1.76 5.50 -1.47
N VAL A 137 -0.48 5.55 -1.09
CA VAL A 137 -0.05 6.12 0.20
C VAL A 137 -0.05 7.66 0.19
N ASN A 138 -0.43 8.30 -0.92
CA ASN A 138 -0.47 9.76 -1.08
C ASN A 138 0.87 10.46 -0.78
N ARG A 139 1.99 9.78 -1.06
CA ARG A 139 3.33 10.35 -0.85
C ARG A 139 3.95 10.88 -2.12
N GLY A 140 4.82 11.88 -1.99
CA GLY A 140 5.55 12.43 -3.12
C GLY A 140 6.16 11.35 -4.04
N PRO A 141 6.05 11.50 -5.35
CA PRO A 141 5.56 12.64 -6.15
C PRO A 141 4.04 12.76 -6.30
N PHE A 142 3.25 11.87 -5.68
CA PHE A 142 1.79 11.77 -5.80
C PHE A 142 1.05 12.43 -4.61
N ASP A 143 1.63 13.43 -3.98
CA ASP A 143 1.13 14.16 -2.81
C ASP A 143 0.14 15.28 -3.21
N LEU A 144 -0.97 14.90 -3.85
CA LEU A 144 -2.02 15.84 -4.26
C LEU A 144 -2.95 16.25 -3.11
N PRO A 145 -3.26 15.37 -2.14
CA PRO A 145 -4.20 15.69 -1.07
C PRO A 145 -3.70 16.78 -0.13
N GLU A 146 -2.39 16.79 0.15
CA GLU A 146 -1.74 17.69 1.10
C GLU A 146 -1.22 18.97 0.47
N ALA A 147 -1.44 19.19 -0.84
CA ALA A 147 -0.95 20.33 -1.62
C ALA A 147 -0.89 21.64 -0.81
N GLU A 148 0.11 21.78 0.08
CA GLU A 148 0.25 22.95 0.97
C GLU A 148 0.22 24.26 0.19
N SER A 149 0.81 24.28 -0.99
CA SER A 149 0.83 25.47 -1.87
C SER A 149 -0.54 25.81 -2.49
N GLU A 150 -1.48 24.84 -2.58
CA GLU A 150 -2.76 25.02 -3.25
C GLU A 150 -3.96 24.92 -2.29
N LEU A 151 -3.91 24.02 -1.31
CA LEU A 151 -5.06 23.62 -0.48
C LEU A 151 -4.81 23.76 1.04
N THR A 152 -3.76 24.49 1.44
CA THR A 152 -3.34 24.69 2.84
C THR A 152 -2.82 23.40 3.48
N ALA A 153 -3.69 22.44 3.79
CA ALA A 153 -3.35 21.12 4.32
C ALA A 153 -4.34 20.04 3.84
N GLY A 154 -5.06 20.31 2.75
CA GLY A 154 -5.97 19.35 2.14
C GLY A 154 -7.12 18.90 3.04
N TYR A 155 -7.43 17.59 3.05
CA TYR A 155 -8.60 17.04 3.76
C TYR A 155 -8.50 17.14 5.28
N HIS A 156 -7.31 17.25 5.85
CA HIS A 156 -7.10 17.33 7.30
C HIS A 156 -6.91 18.77 7.83
N THR A 157 -7.17 19.80 7.02
CA THR A 157 -7.01 21.23 7.39
C THR A 157 -7.70 21.60 8.70
N GLU A 158 -8.90 21.06 8.96
CA GLU A 158 -9.68 21.36 10.18
C GLU A 158 -9.36 20.40 11.34
N TYR A 159 -8.59 19.35 11.10
CA TYR A 159 -8.23 18.37 12.13
C TYR A 159 -7.03 18.85 12.95
N SER A 160 -7.08 18.62 14.26
CA SER A 160 -6.01 19.00 15.18
C SER A 160 -5.83 17.95 16.29
N GLY A 161 -4.68 17.98 16.96
CA GLY A 161 -4.40 17.09 18.08
C GLY A 161 -4.43 15.62 17.69
N MET A 162 -5.10 14.77 18.51
CA MET A 162 -5.11 13.34 18.33
C MET A 162 -5.81 12.89 17.03
N HIS A 163 -6.87 13.56 16.61
CA HIS A 163 -7.57 13.23 15.36
C HIS A 163 -6.66 13.38 14.13
N PHE A 164 -5.85 14.42 14.09
CA PHE A 164 -4.82 14.60 13.08
C PHE A 164 -3.75 13.50 13.18
N GLY A 165 -3.30 13.16 14.40
CA GLY A 165 -2.34 12.09 14.63
C GLY A 165 -2.80 10.73 14.12
N LEU A 166 -4.12 10.42 14.19
CA LEU A 166 -4.66 9.16 13.68
C LEU A 166 -4.52 9.03 12.16
N PHE A 167 -4.69 10.12 11.39
CA PHE A 167 -4.46 10.09 9.94
C PHE A 167 -2.98 9.81 9.62
N TYR A 168 -2.06 10.46 10.32
CA TYR A 168 -0.62 10.22 10.14
C TYR A 168 -0.22 8.78 10.49
N VAL A 169 -0.73 8.25 11.60
CA VAL A 169 -0.48 6.83 11.96
C VAL A 169 -1.00 5.91 10.88
N ALA A 170 -2.23 6.14 10.37
CA ALA A 170 -2.79 5.34 9.29
C ALA A 170 -1.94 5.41 8.01
N GLU A 171 -1.41 6.58 7.65
CA GLU A 171 -0.53 6.75 6.49
C GLU A 171 0.77 5.92 6.63
N PHE A 172 1.41 5.94 7.80
CA PHE A 172 2.60 5.13 8.03
C PHE A 172 2.30 3.63 8.04
N VAL A 173 1.15 3.22 8.60
CA VAL A 173 0.71 1.82 8.56
C VAL A 173 0.46 1.40 7.11
N ASN A 174 -0.23 2.22 6.30
CA ASN A 174 -0.47 1.94 4.88
C ASN A 174 0.84 1.83 4.09
N LEU A 175 1.83 2.70 4.35
CA LEU A 175 3.15 2.59 3.74
C LEU A 175 3.79 1.23 4.02
N PHE A 176 3.68 0.77 5.26
CA PHE A 176 4.20 -0.54 5.64
C PHE A 176 3.38 -1.68 5.04
N VAL A 177 2.04 -1.55 4.94
CA VAL A 177 1.16 -2.53 4.30
C VAL A 177 1.54 -2.69 2.82
N VAL A 178 1.62 -1.60 2.06
CA VAL A 178 2.02 -1.62 0.64
C VAL A 178 3.38 -2.29 0.46
N SER A 179 4.35 -1.94 1.32
CA SER A 179 5.69 -2.53 1.29
C SER A 179 5.70 -4.01 1.69
N GLY A 180 4.89 -4.40 2.67
CA GLY A 180 4.73 -5.78 3.11
C GLY A 180 4.07 -6.67 2.06
N VAL A 181 3.07 -6.14 1.34
CA VAL A 181 2.44 -6.83 0.21
C VAL A 181 3.43 -7.03 -0.93
N ALA A 182 4.24 -6.00 -1.27
CA ALA A 182 5.32 -6.12 -2.25
C ALA A 182 6.32 -7.22 -1.85
N ALA A 183 6.72 -7.24 -0.58
CA ALA A 183 7.63 -8.25 -0.05
C ALA A 183 7.04 -9.66 -0.13
N THR A 184 5.74 -9.84 0.21
CA THR A 184 5.05 -11.14 0.20
C THR A 184 4.84 -11.66 -1.20
N ILE A 185 4.29 -10.83 -2.10
CA ILE A 185 3.83 -11.26 -3.41
C ILE A 185 4.98 -11.40 -4.41
N PHE A 186 5.96 -10.49 -4.40
CA PHE A 186 7.02 -10.44 -5.41
C PHE A 186 8.37 -10.94 -4.91
N LEU A 187 8.70 -10.72 -3.62
CA LEU A 187 10.02 -11.00 -3.04
C LEU A 187 10.05 -12.23 -2.13
N GLY A 188 9.00 -13.05 -2.12
CA GLY A 188 8.97 -14.31 -1.39
C GLY A 188 8.71 -14.21 0.12
N GLY A 189 8.15 -13.10 0.61
CA GLY A 189 7.76 -12.94 2.01
C GLY A 189 8.87 -13.29 3.00
N TRP A 190 8.61 -14.25 3.88
CA TRP A 190 9.57 -14.75 4.88
C TRP A 190 10.62 -15.72 4.33
N MET A 191 10.51 -16.17 3.06
CA MET A 191 11.48 -17.10 2.47
C MET A 191 12.77 -16.38 2.08
N PRO A 192 13.95 -16.99 2.36
CA PRO A 192 15.23 -16.50 1.89
C PRO A 192 15.33 -16.60 0.35
N LEU A 193 16.34 -15.95 -0.21
CA LEU A 193 16.67 -16.12 -1.61
C LEU A 193 17.48 -17.41 -1.79
N HIS A 194 16.88 -18.40 -2.47
CA HIS A 194 17.57 -19.61 -2.86
C HIS A 194 18.07 -19.52 -4.31
N ILE A 195 19.34 -19.81 -4.53
CA ILE A 195 19.95 -19.86 -5.86
C ILE A 195 20.22 -21.32 -6.22
N PRO A 196 19.66 -21.83 -7.33
CA PRO A 196 19.90 -23.20 -7.77
C PRO A 196 21.40 -23.44 -7.96
N GLY A 197 21.92 -24.53 -7.36
CA GLY A 197 23.33 -24.93 -7.50
C GLY A 197 24.28 -24.38 -6.42
N TRP A 198 23.84 -23.52 -5.49
CA TRP A 198 24.67 -22.97 -4.41
C TRP A 198 24.21 -23.46 -3.02
N GLU A 199 24.37 -24.77 -2.74
CA GLU A 199 23.89 -25.38 -1.48
C GLU A 199 24.47 -24.73 -0.22
N GLY A 200 25.75 -24.35 -0.23
CA GLY A 200 26.40 -23.68 0.90
C GLY A 200 25.83 -22.28 1.20
N PHE A 201 25.50 -21.51 0.15
CA PHE A 201 24.84 -20.20 0.28
C PHE A 201 23.42 -20.37 0.81
N ASN A 202 22.66 -21.32 0.26
CA ASN A 202 21.28 -21.56 0.66
C ASN A 202 21.20 -21.99 2.14
N ALA A 203 22.09 -22.88 2.59
CA ALA A 203 22.18 -23.30 3.99
C ALA A 203 22.53 -22.14 4.95
N ALA A 204 23.39 -21.21 4.52
CA ALA A 204 23.71 -20.02 5.31
C ALA A 204 22.50 -19.04 5.40
N MET A 205 21.71 -18.92 4.34
CA MET A 205 20.52 -18.09 4.33
C MET A 205 19.39 -18.68 5.18
N ASP A 206 19.26 -20.00 5.23
CA ASP A 206 18.27 -20.70 6.06
C ASP A 206 18.52 -20.58 7.57
N TYR A 207 19.74 -20.21 7.98
CA TYR A 207 20.07 -19.97 9.38
C TYR A 207 19.38 -18.73 9.94
N ILE A 208 19.01 -17.78 9.07
CA ILE A 208 18.35 -16.53 9.47
C ILE A 208 16.85 -16.77 9.63
N PRO A 209 16.23 -16.41 10.77
CA PRO A 209 14.80 -16.59 10.97
C PRO A 209 13.94 -15.87 9.91
N GLY A 210 12.85 -16.50 9.47
CA GLY A 210 12.02 -16.00 8.38
C GLY A 210 11.42 -14.60 8.63
N PHE A 211 11.10 -14.26 9.89
CA PHE A 211 10.59 -12.91 10.20
C PHE A 211 11.62 -11.81 9.89
N VAL A 212 12.92 -12.07 10.03
CA VAL A 212 13.98 -11.11 9.69
C VAL A 212 14.01 -10.86 8.19
N TRP A 213 13.80 -11.91 7.39
CA TRP A 213 13.69 -11.78 5.93
C TRP A 213 12.49 -10.95 5.52
N PHE A 214 11.32 -11.20 6.12
CA PHE A 214 10.12 -10.43 5.83
C PHE A 214 10.31 -8.95 6.14
N PHE A 215 10.71 -8.61 7.37
CA PHE A 215 10.93 -7.22 7.77
C PHE A 215 12.06 -6.57 6.97
N GLY A 216 13.15 -7.27 6.70
CA GLY A 216 14.26 -6.76 5.90
C GLY A 216 13.82 -6.34 4.49
N LYS A 217 13.03 -7.19 3.81
CA LYS A 217 12.47 -6.88 2.48
C LYS A 217 11.43 -5.76 2.53
N ALA A 218 10.52 -5.80 3.51
CA ALA A 218 9.52 -4.75 3.69
C ALA A 218 10.18 -3.39 3.94
N PHE A 219 11.17 -3.31 4.84
CA PHE A 219 11.92 -2.07 5.09
C PHE A 219 12.76 -1.63 3.90
N PHE A 220 13.29 -2.56 3.10
CA PHE A 220 13.95 -2.22 1.84
C PHE A 220 13.00 -1.51 0.88
N VAL A 221 11.77 -2.02 0.73
CA VAL A 221 10.74 -1.37 -0.12
C VAL A 221 10.32 -0.03 0.47
N VAL A 222 10.12 0.08 1.80
CA VAL A 222 9.86 1.36 2.48
C VAL A 222 10.97 2.37 2.18
N TRP A 223 12.23 1.96 2.30
CA TRP A 223 13.37 2.80 1.99
C TRP A 223 13.35 3.27 0.52
N LEU A 224 13.04 2.38 -0.41
CA LEU A 224 12.93 2.69 -1.83
C LEU A 224 11.81 3.72 -2.10
N LEU A 225 10.63 3.54 -1.51
CA LEU A 225 9.52 4.49 -1.64
C LEU A 225 9.87 5.86 -1.02
N MET A 226 10.56 5.86 0.12
CA MET A 226 11.05 7.09 0.74
C MET A 226 12.12 7.78 -0.12
N TRP A 227 13.00 7.03 -0.76
CA TRP A 227 14.00 7.57 -1.68
C TRP A 227 13.33 8.21 -2.89
N ILE A 228 12.32 7.57 -3.48
CA ILE A 228 11.50 8.15 -4.56
C ILE A 228 10.87 9.47 -4.12
N LYS A 229 10.29 9.53 -2.92
CA LYS A 229 9.68 10.74 -2.35
C LYS A 229 10.62 11.95 -2.38
N TRP A 230 11.90 11.75 -2.02
CA TRP A 230 12.88 12.85 -1.93
C TRP A 230 13.59 13.17 -3.24
N THR A 231 13.47 12.31 -4.25
CA THR A 231 14.19 12.46 -5.52
C THR A 231 13.34 13.11 -6.61
N PHE A 232 12.05 12.76 -6.67
CA PHE A 232 11.17 13.21 -7.74
C PHE A 232 10.39 14.48 -7.37
N PRO A 233 10.25 15.43 -8.33
CA PRO A 233 9.39 16.58 -8.14
C PRO A 233 7.91 16.13 -8.15
N ARG A 234 7.07 16.94 -7.52
CA ARG A 234 5.63 16.71 -7.45
C ARG A 234 4.97 16.75 -8.84
N LEU A 235 4.06 15.84 -9.09
CA LEU A 235 3.25 15.78 -10.31
C LEU A 235 1.93 16.57 -10.14
N ARG A 236 1.39 17.07 -11.27
CA ARG A 236 0.07 17.69 -11.31
C ARG A 236 -1.03 16.62 -11.47
N ILE A 237 -2.26 16.93 -11.07
CA ILE A 237 -3.39 16.01 -11.15
C ILE A 237 -3.60 15.46 -12.56
N ASP A 238 -3.50 16.30 -13.59
CA ASP A 238 -3.66 15.89 -14.99
C ASP A 238 -2.59 14.87 -15.41
N GLN A 239 -1.35 15.06 -14.94
CA GLN A 239 -0.24 14.15 -15.21
C GLN A 239 -0.42 12.83 -14.49
N ILE A 240 -0.89 12.85 -13.23
CA ILE A 240 -1.13 11.66 -12.41
C ILE A 240 -2.22 10.81 -13.03
N LEU A 241 -3.36 11.39 -13.39
CA LEU A 241 -4.45 10.65 -14.05
C LEU A 241 -4.07 10.16 -15.45
N THR A 242 -3.30 10.95 -16.20
CA THR A 242 -2.82 10.52 -17.52
C THR A 242 -1.82 9.37 -17.40
N LEU A 243 -0.94 9.39 -16.40
CA LEU A 243 0.01 8.32 -16.14
C LEU A 243 -0.74 7.02 -15.81
N GLU A 244 -1.74 7.09 -14.96
CA GLU A 244 -2.56 5.94 -14.59
C GLU A 244 -3.28 5.34 -15.80
N TRP A 245 -4.20 6.10 -16.40
CA TRP A 245 -5.11 5.59 -17.42
C TRP A 245 -4.49 5.34 -18.81
N LYS A 246 -3.31 5.87 -19.07
CA LYS A 246 -2.66 5.72 -20.37
C LYS A 246 -1.43 4.82 -20.36
N TYR A 247 -0.74 4.71 -19.21
CA TYR A 247 0.54 4.03 -19.13
C TYR A 247 0.58 2.87 -18.14
N LEU A 248 -0.22 2.88 -17.05
CA LEU A 248 -0.19 1.83 -16.05
C LEU A 248 -1.30 0.77 -16.24
N VAL A 249 -2.49 1.14 -16.69
CA VAL A 249 -3.58 0.24 -17.07
C VAL A 249 -3.42 -0.16 -18.54
#